data_bb09faba3ac22fb7c16570365dbc8da7
#
_entry.id   bb09faba3ac22fb7c16570365dbc8da7
#
_cell.length_a   1.000
_cell.length_b   1.000
_cell.length_c   1.000
_cell.angle_alpha   90.00
_cell.angle_beta   90.00
_cell.angle_gamma   90.00
#
_symmetry.space_group_name_H-M   'P 1'
#
loop_
_entity.id
_entity.type
_entity.pdbx_description
1 polymer ?
#
loop_
_entity_poly.entity_id
_entity_poly.type
_entity_poly.pdbx_seq_one_letter_code
_entity_poly.pdbx_strand_id
1 'polypeptide(L)'
;MPDGMQQSIQRMRQNLGMQSITSRRNYQLLIWRAAAILLLAVSSVSIYLMLEKERPEKDLVECYIPTAEIRELTLPDGTYVMLNSKSILLYPEKFTGETSSVYLIGEANFKVKPDKKHPFIVKANDYQVTALGTEFNVNAYPENSELMATLLEGSVKVEFNNLLSNIILKPNEQLVYDKHTKAHNLRMPQIDD
;
A
#
# COMPACT_ATOMS: atom_id res chain seq x y z
N MET A 1 77.25 42.16 -18.92
CA MET A 1 76.77 41.09 -18.12
C MET A 1 75.44 41.48 -17.45
N PRO A 2 74.25 41.43 -18.17
CA PRO A 2 72.97 41.42 -17.47
C PRO A 2 72.02 40.32 -17.94
N ASP A 3 72.43 39.43 -18.86
CA ASP A 3 71.42 38.45 -19.45
C ASP A 3 71.07 37.28 -18.58
N GLY A 4 71.94 36.86 -17.67
CA GLY A 4 71.69 35.68 -16.82
C GLY A 4 70.60 35.88 -15.77
N MET A 5 70.39 37.10 -15.29
CA MET A 5 69.44 37.43 -14.23
C MET A 5 68.00 37.51 -14.80
N GLN A 6 67.84 38.03 -16.01
CA GLN A 6 66.57 38.10 -16.70
C GLN A 6 66.05 36.70 -17.08
N GLN A 7 66.88 35.78 -17.52
CA GLN A 7 66.56 34.42 -17.80
C GLN A 7 66.14 33.63 -16.53
N SER A 8 66.76 33.88 -15.42
CA SER A 8 66.43 33.29 -14.11
C SER A 8 65.06 33.76 -13.61
N ILE A 9 64.74 35.03 -13.77
CA ILE A 9 63.45 35.62 -13.40
C ILE A 9 62.31 35.09 -14.30
N GLN A 10 62.55 34.93 -15.59
CA GLN A 10 61.59 34.35 -16.51
C GLN A 10 61.30 32.86 -16.18
N ARG A 11 62.28 32.04 -15.85
CA ARG A 11 62.13 30.66 -15.40
C ARG A 11 61.37 30.57 -14.09
N MET A 12 61.64 31.48 -13.11
CA MET A 12 60.82 31.50 -11.87
C MET A 12 59.40 31.92 -12.12
N ARG A 13 59.06 32.86 -13.01
CA ARG A 13 57.70 33.23 -13.34
C ARG A 13 56.95 32.12 -14.06
N GLN A 14 57.60 31.35 -14.94
CA GLN A 14 56.99 30.18 -15.58
C GLN A 14 56.67 29.06 -14.60
N ASN A 15 57.54 28.81 -13.63
CA ASN A 15 57.31 27.78 -12.62
C ASN A 15 56.24 28.13 -11.56
N LEU A 16 56.07 29.44 -11.26
CA LEU A 16 55.08 29.91 -10.29
C LEU A 16 53.64 30.02 -10.89
N GLY A 17 53.51 30.13 -12.24
CA GLY A 17 52.23 30.31 -12.91
C GLY A 17 51.49 29.02 -13.28
N MET A 18 52.13 27.86 -13.27
CA MET A 18 51.56 26.64 -13.82
C MET A 18 51.05 25.62 -12.82
N GLN A 19 51.15 25.83 -11.51
CA GLN A 19 50.77 24.81 -10.53
C GLN A 19 49.40 24.98 -9.86
N SER A 20 48.64 26.06 -10.12
CA SER A 20 47.44 26.30 -9.31
C SER A 20 46.08 26.11 -10.01
N ILE A 21 46.05 25.96 -11.34
CA ILE A 21 44.76 25.94 -12.06
C ILE A 21 44.25 24.52 -12.39
N THR A 22 45.14 23.56 -12.62
CA THR A 22 44.75 22.18 -12.99
C THR A 22 44.26 21.35 -11.80
N SER A 23 44.75 21.62 -10.59
CA SER A 23 44.34 20.86 -9.39
C SER A 23 42.88 21.11 -8.99
N ARG A 24 42.39 22.36 -9.03
CA ARG A 24 41.02 22.70 -8.64
C ARG A 24 39.97 22.10 -9.60
N ARG A 25 40.25 22.10 -10.90
CA ARG A 25 39.30 21.57 -11.92
C ARG A 25 39.16 20.07 -11.83
N ASN A 26 40.20 19.33 -11.55
CA ASN A 26 40.17 17.88 -11.37
C ASN A 26 39.46 17.50 -10.07
N TYR A 27 39.58 18.27 -9.01
CA TYR A 27 38.92 18.05 -7.73
C TYR A 27 37.39 18.28 -7.84
N GLN A 28 36.98 19.32 -8.58
CA GLN A 28 35.56 19.55 -8.87
C GLN A 28 34.95 18.40 -9.69
N LEU A 29 35.64 17.94 -10.72
CA LEU A 29 35.15 16.77 -11.51
C LEU A 29 35.04 15.49 -10.67
N LEU A 30 35.94 15.31 -9.71
CA LEU A 30 35.92 14.17 -8.79
C LEU A 30 34.69 14.25 -7.83
N ILE A 31 34.42 15.44 -7.31
CA ILE A 31 33.21 15.69 -6.47
C ILE A 31 31.93 15.46 -7.26
N TRP A 32 31.82 15.96 -8.50
CA TRP A 32 30.65 15.75 -9.34
C TRP A 32 30.44 14.28 -9.68
N ARG A 33 31.51 13.52 -9.92
CA ARG A 33 31.45 12.07 -10.15
C ARG A 33 31.00 11.32 -8.90
N ALA A 34 31.53 11.67 -7.73
CA ALA A 34 31.14 11.08 -6.45
C ALA A 34 29.65 11.37 -6.13
N ALA A 35 29.19 12.61 -6.35
CA ALA A 35 27.80 13.00 -6.19
C ALA A 35 26.86 12.24 -7.13
N ALA A 36 27.24 12.03 -8.39
CA ALA A 36 26.48 11.27 -9.36
C ALA A 36 26.33 9.79 -8.95
N ILE A 37 27.40 9.16 -8.47
CA ILE A 37 27.39 7.78 -7.99
C ILE A 37 26.47 7.66 -6.75
N LEU A 38 26.55 8.62 -5.85
CA LEU A 38 25.72 8.63 -4.63
C LEU A 38 24.22 8.79 -4.97
N LEU A 39 23.88 9.67 -5.91
CA LEU A 39 22.51 9.84 -6.41
C LEU A 39 22.00 8.57 -7.09
N LEU A 40 22.80 7.89 -7.90
CA LEU A 40 22.42 6.62 -8.52
C LEU A 40 22.21 5.53 -7.45
N ALA A 41 23.04 5.46 -6.44
CA ALA A 41 22.89 4.50 -5.34
C ALA A 41 21.60 4.76 -4.54
N VAL A 42 21.31 6.00 -4.17
CA VAL A 42 20.09 6.39 -3.47
C VAL A 42 18.85 6.12 -4.33
N SER A 43 18.90 6.47 -5.62
CA SER A 43 17.83 6.23 -6.57
C SER A 43 17.56 4.71 -6.74
N SER A 44 18.58 3.89 -6.87
CA SER A 44 18.42 2.42 -7.00
C SER A 44 17.83 1.79 -5.74
N VAL A 45 18.25 2.23 -4.55
CA VAL A 45 17.66 1.78 -3.28
C VAL A 45 16.20 2.24 -3.16
N SER A 46 15.87 3.48 -3.52
CA SER A 46 14.49 3.96 -3.53
C SER A 46 13.59 3.17 -4.47
N ILE A 47 14.07 2.88 -5.69
CA ILE A 47 13.34 2.06 -6.67
C ILE A 47 13.17 0.63 -6.13
N TYR A 48 14.23 0.04 -5.55
CA TYR A 48 14.15 -1.30 -4.96
C TYR A 48 13.09 -1.36 -3.85
N LEU A 49 13.07 -0.40 -2.92
CA LEU A 49 12.09 -0.34 -1.84
C LEU A 49 10.65 -0.09 -2.37
N MET A 50 10.48 0.68 -3.44
CA MET A 50 9.17 0.85 -4.10
C MET A 50 8.68 -0.45 -4.74
N LEU A 51 9.55 -1.17 -5.44
CA LEU A 51 9.19 -2.44 -6.09
C LEU A 51 8.93 -3.56 -5.08
N GLU A 52 9.55 -3.53 -3.91
CA GLU A 52 9.32 -4.53 -2.86
C GLU A 52 7.94 -4.35 -2.19
N LYS A 53 7.41 -3.12 -2.19
CA LYS A 53 6.09 -2.81 -1.61
C LYS A 53 4.91 -3.34 -2.44
N GLU A 54 5.13 -3.67 -3.71
CA GLU A 54 4.11 -4.17 -4.65
C GLU A 54 4.28 -5.65 -5.00
N ARG A 55 4.98 -6.45 -4.19
CA ARG A 55 5.03 -7.90 -4.45
C ARG A 55 3.61 -8.44 -4.34
N PRO A 56 3.01 -8.97 -5.44
CA PRO A 56 1.74 -9.67 -5.33
C PRO A 56 1.93 -10.81 -4.34
N GLU A 57 1.02 -10.97 -3.40
CA GLU A 57 0.97 -12.12 -2.51
C GLU A 57 0.97 -13.37 -3.39
N LYS A 58 2.12 -14.07 -3.40
CA LYS A 58 2.24 -15.34 -4.12
C LYS A 58 1.45 -16.36 -3.33
N ASP A 59 0.71 -17.20 -4.05
CA ASP A 59 -0.04 -18.32 -3.53
C ASP A 59 -1.29 -17.91 -2.70
N LEU A 60 -2.27 -17.32 -3.40
CA LEU A 60 -3.62 -17.10 -2.84
C LEU A 60 -4.41 -18.41 -2.85
N VAL A 61 -4.98 -18.72 -1.72
CA VAL A 61 -5.98 -19.78 -1.56
C VAL A 61 -7.33 -19.22 -2.01
N GLU A 62 -8.01 -19.93 -2.90
CA GLU A 62 -9.37 -19.61 -3.32
C GLU A 62 -10.38 -20.48 -2.55
N CYS A 63 -11.32 -19.81 -1.88
CA CYS A 63 -12.46 -20.46 -1.24
C CYS A 63 -13.73 -20.03 -1.97
N TYR A 64 -14.24 -20.91 -2.84
CA TYR A 64 -15.52 -20.72 -3.54
C TYR A 64 -16.67 -21.41 -2.79
N ILE A 65 -17.80 -20.72 -2.68
CA ILE A 65 -19.02 -21.22 -2.05
C ILE A 65 -20.12 -21.42 -3.12
N PRO A 66 -20.62 -22.62 -3.30
CA PRO A 66 -21.72 -22.91 -4.24
C PRO A 66 -23.03 -22.22 -3.86
N THR A 67 -24.00 -22.28 -4.78
CA THR A 67 -25.34 -21.77 -4.54
C THR A 67 -26.01 -22.52 -3.39
N ALA A 68 -26.70 -21.81 -2.50
CA ALA A 68 -27.42 -22.31 -1.34
C ALA A 68 -26.56 -23.00 -0.27
N GLU A 69 -25.26 -22.73 -0.26
CA GLU A 69 -24.35 -23.14 0.79
C GLU A 69 -23.83 -21.93 1.57
N ILE A 70 -23.50 -22.15 2.84
CA ILE A 70 -22.76 -21.20 3.69
C ILE A 70 -21.55 -21.96 4.23
N ARG A 71 -20.41 -21.30 4.33
CA ARG A 71 -19.19 -21.92 4.87
C ARG A 71 -18.51 -21.01 5.87
N GLU A 72 -18.08 -21.64 6.94
CA GLU A 72 -17.30 -21.03 7.99
C GLU A 72 -15.85 -21.47 7.87
N LEU A 73 -14.92 -20.54 8.05
CA LEU A 73 -13.49 -20.84 8.07
C LEU A 73 -12.74 -19.88 9.00
N THR A 74 -11.59 -20.34 9.47
CA THR A 74 -10.67 -19.49 10.24
C THR A 74 -9.45 -19.22 9.38
N LEU A 75 -9.13 -17.94 9.19
CA LEU A 75 -7.97 -17.49 8.43
C LEU A 75 -6.66 -17.68 9.23
N PRO A 76 -5.49 -17.60 8.56
CA PRO A 76 -4.19 -17.80 9.21
C PRO A 76 -3.87 -16.84 10.35
N ASP A 77 -4.45 -15.63 10.38
CA ASP A 77 -4.32 -14.65 11.47
C ASP A 77 -5.25 -14.93 12.66
N GLY A 78 -6.16 -15.91 12.52
CA GLY A 78 -7.17 -16.27 13.50
C GLY A 78 -8.49 -15.51 13.36
N THR A 79 -8.67 -14.74 12.28
CA THR A 79 -9.95 -14.12 11.92
C THR A 79 -10.93 -15.20 11.50
N TYR A 80 -12.15 -15.17 12.07
CA TYR A 80 -13.24 -16.06 11.70
C TYR A 80 -14.07 -15.41 10.60
N VAL A 81 -14.41 -16.20 9.57
CA VAL A 81 -15.17 -15.73 8.41
C VAL A 81 -16.32 -16.67 8.14
N MET A 82 -17.52 -16.13 7.97
CA MET A 82 -18.70 -16.85 7.48
C MET A 82 -19.02 -16.31 6.07
N LEU A 83 -18.81 -17.16 5.06
CA LEU A 83 -19.06 -16.86 3.65
C LEU A 83 -20.47 -17.27 3.27
N ASN A 84 -21.21 -16.37 2.64
CA ASN A 84 -22.54 -16.62 2.11
C ASN A 84 -22.45 -17.31 0.73
N SER A 85 -23.59 -17.78 0.23
CA SER A 85 -23.68 -18.50 -1.05
C SER A 85 -23.16 -17.69 -2.23
N LYS A 86 -22.58 -18.34 -3.25
CA LYS A 86 -22.00 -17.74 -4.45
C LYS A 86 -20.86 -16.72 -4.16
N SER A 87 -20.21 -16.85 -3.00
CA SER A 87 -19.11 -15.99 -2.63
C SER A 87 -17.77 -16.63 -2.93
N ILE A 88 -16.77 -15.80 -3.21
CA ILE A 88 -15.38 -16.19 -3.39
C ILE A 88 -14.54 -15.36 -2.44
N LEU A 89 -13.72 -16.03 -1.64
CA LEU A 89 -12.71 -15.38 -0.81
C LEU A 89 -11.32 -15.83 -1.27
N LEU A 90 -10.47 -14.86 -1.62
CA LEU A 90 -9.06 -15.09 -1.91
C LEU A 90 -8.23 -14.56 -0.73
N TYR A 91 -7.37 -15.41 -0.17
CA TYR A 91 -6.51 -15.06 0.96
C TYR A 91 -5.19 -15.80 0.86
N PRO A 92 -4.07 -15.28 1.40
CA PRO A 92 -2.79 -15.95 1.37
C PRO A 92 -2.73 -17.11 2.38
N GLU A 93 -1.95 -18.14 2.10
CA GLU A 93 -1.71 -19.22 3.06
C GLU A 93 -1.10 -18.72 4.39
N LYS A 94 -0.37 -17.60 4.35
CA LYS A 94 0.18 -16.90 5.52
C LYS A 94 0.21 -15.41 5.28
N PHE A 95 -0.21 -14.63 6.26
CA PHE A 95 -0.02 -13.19 6.25
C PHE A 95 1.41 -12.86 6.68
N THR A 96 2.24 -12.38 5.76
CA THR A 96 3.67 -12.09 5.99
C THR A 96 3.99 -10.59 5.97
N GLY A 97 3.00 -9.76 5.63
CA GLY A 97 3.13 -8.30 5.52
C GLY A 97 2.75 -7.54 6.79
N GLU A 98 2.77 -6.22 6.69
CA GLU A 98 2.30 -5.30 7.73
C GLU A 98 0.77 -5.30 7.88
N THR A 99 0.04 -5.95 6.97
CA THR A 99 -1.42 -6.04 6.95
C THR A 99 -1.87 -7.45 6.59
N SER A 100 -3.06 -7.85 7.06
CA SER A 100 -3.76 -9.07 6.65
C SER A 100 -4.80 -8.70 5.59
N SER A 101 -4.47 -8.90 4.31
CA SER A 101 -5.35 -8.52 3.19
C SER A 101 -6.04 -9.73 2.56
N VAL A 102 -7.34 -9.62 2.31
CA VAL A 102 -8.14 -10.60 1.60
C VAL A 102 -8.97 -9.94 0.49
N TYR A 103 -9.37 -10.71 -0.52
CA TYR A 103 -10.23 -10.23 -1.60
C TYR A 103 -11.57 -10.98 -1.54
N LEU A 104 -12.65 -10.22 -1.55
CA LEU A 104 -14.03 -10.76 -1.50
C LEU A 104 -14.82 -10.43 -2.76
N ILE A 105 -15.45 -11.44 -3.33
CA ILE A 105 -16.52 -11.32 -4.32
C ILE A 105 -17.73 -12.01 -3.70
N GLY A 106 -18.85 -11.32 -3.57
CA GLY A 106 -20.04 -11.83 -2.89
C GLY A 106 -20.21 -11.28 -1.48
N GLU A 107 -20.62 -12.09 -0.53
CA GLU A 107 -20.94 -11.66 0.83
C GLU A 107 -20.26 -12.51 1.90
N ALA A 108 -19.73 -11.82 2.91
CA ALA A 108 -19.13 -12.46 4.08
C ALA A 108 -19.30 -11.65 5.35
N ASN A 109 -19.45 -12.34 6.46
CA ASN A 109 -19.29 -11.80 7.81
C ASN A 109 -17.87 -12.10 8.29
N PHE A 110 -17.20 -11.08 8.82
CA PHE A 110 -15.85 -11.15 9.36
C PHE A 110 -15.86 -10.83 10.85
N LYS A 111 -15.37 -11.76 11.67
CA LYS A 111 -15.07 -11.52 13.07
C LYS A 111 -13.55 -11.48 13.23
N VAL A 112 -13.02 -10.28 13.11
CA VAL A 112 -11.57 -10.03 13.06
C VAL A 112 -10.97 -10.17 14.44
N LYS A 113 -9.90 -10.98 14.54
CA LYS A 113 -9.11 -11.08 15.76
C LYS A 113 -8.44 -9.74 16.07
N PRO A 114 -8.55 -9.22 17.31
CA PRO A 114 -7.95 -7.95 17.67
C PRO A 114 -6.42 -7.93 17.49
N ASP A 115 -5.94 -7.13 16.51
CA ASP A 115 -4.52 -6.83 16.31
C ASP A 115 -4.35 -5.40 15.78
N LYS A 116 -3.80 -4.51 16.63
CA LYS A 116 -3.56 -3.11 16.25
C LYS A 116 -2.31 -2.92 15.39
N LYS A 117 -1.43 -3.91 15.34
CA LYS A 117 -0.16 -3.83 14.60
C LYS A 117 -0.34 -4.27 13.14
N HIS A 118 -1.24 -5.22 12.90
CA HIS A 118 -1.50 -5.78 11.58
C HIS A 118 -2.98 -5.58 11.21
N PRO A 119 -3.35 -4.43 10.63
CA PRO A 119 -4.72 -4.17 10.20
C PRO A 119 -5.22 -5.24 9.24
N PHE A 120 -6.46 -5.69 9.46
CA PHE A 120 -7.16 -6.59 8.55
C PHE A 120 -7.87 -5.79 7.47
N ILE A 121 -7.65 -6.13 6.20
CA ILE A 121 -8.18 -5.40 5.06
C ILE A 121 -8.99 -6.34 4.15
N VAL A 122 -10.27 -6.05 3.99
CA VAL A 122 -11.12 -6.69 2.99
C VAL A 122 -11.19 -5.81 1.75
N LYS A 123 -10.68 -6.28 0.62
CA LYS A 123 -10.77 -5.62 -0.68
C LYS A 123 -11.95 -6.20 -1.46
N ALA A 124 -12.87 -5.34 -1.87
CA ALA A 124 -14.07 -5.73 -2.59
C ALA A 124 -14.38 -4.71 -3.69
N ASN A 125 -14.22 -5.09 -4.96
CA ASN A 125 -14.41 -4.21 -6.12
C ASN A 125 -13.68 -2.86 -5.97
N ASP A 126 -14.46 -1.77 -5.88
CA ASP A 126 -13.97 -0.39 -5.86
C ASP A 126 -13.72 0.16 -4.46
N TYR A 127 -13.88 -0.65 -3.39
CA TYR A 127 -13.67 -0.20 -2.02
C TYR A 127 -12.90 -1.23 -1.19
N GLN A 128 -12.37 -0.75 -0.09
CA GLN A 128 -11.75 -1.60 0.94
C GLN A 128 -12.26 -1.25 2.32
N VAL A 129 -12.36 -2.25 3.18
CA VAL A 129 -12.75 -2.13 4.58
C VAL A 129 -11.56 -2.52 5.45
N THR A 130 -11.11 -1.59 6.31
CA THR A 130 -9.99 -1.80 7.23
C THR A 130 -10.51 -1.95 8.66
N ALA A 131 -10.09 -3.00 9.33
CA ALA A 131 -10.51 -3.41 10.68
C ALA A 131 -9.32 -3.71 11.60
N LEU A 132 -9.48 -3.46 12.92
CA LEU A 132 -8.43 -3.71 13.94
C LEU A 132 -8.89 -4.68 15.04
N GLY A 133 -9.99 -5.40 14.84
CA GLY A 133 -10.62 -6.27 15.83
C GLY A 133 -12.09 -5.91 15.98
N THR A 134 -12.89 -6.21 14.98
CA THR A 134 -14.26 -5.78 14.78
C THR A 134 -15.08 -6.91 14.20
N GLU A 135 -16.39 -6.86 14.36
CA GLU A 135 -17.31 -7.76 13.66
C GLU A 135 -18.13 -6.94 12.66
N PHE A 136 -18.04 -7.31 11.38
CA PHE A 136 -18.72 -6.61 10.29
C PHE A 136 -19.06 -7.53 9.13
N ASN A 137 -20.09 -7.14 8.37
CA ASN A 137 -20.52 -7.81 7.13
C ASN A 137 -20.15 -6.94 5.93
N VAL A 138 -19.73 -7.59 4.86
CA VAL A 138 -19.49 -6.97 3.54
C VAL A 138 -20.33 -7.71 2.51
N ASN A 139 -21.20 -6.98 1.80
CA ASN A 139 -21.96 -7.47 0.66
C ASN A 139 -21.49 -6.75 -0.61
N ALA A 140 -20.83 -7.50 -1.49
CA ALA A 140 -20.17 -7.01 -2.70
C ALA A 140 -20.43 -7.92 -3.91
N TYR A 141 -21.63 -8.44 -4.05
CA TYR A 141 -22.00 -9.22 -5.24
C TYR A 141 -21.89 -8.38 -6.51
N PRO A 142 -21.24 -8.88 -7.57
CA PRO A 142 -21.08 -8.15 -8.83
C PRO A 142 -22.41 -7.74 -9.47
N GLU A 143 -23.43 -8.58 -9.36
CA GLU A 143 -24.77 -8.39 -9.91
C GLU A 143 -25.61 -7.34 -9.18
N ASN A 144 -25.29 -7.03 -7.91
CA ASN A 144 -26.01 -6.01 -7.17
C ASN A 144 -25.65 -4.62 -7.65
N SER A 145 -26.61 -3.70 -7.71
CA SER A 145 -26.38 -2.28 -7.99
C SER A 145 -25.66 -1.56 -6.84
N GLU A 146 -25.77 -2.10 -5.63
CA GLU A 146 -25.23 -1.54 -4.41
C GLU A 146 -24.14 -2.44 -3.81
N LEU A 147 -23.17 -1.80 -3.18
CA LEU A 147 -22.21 -2.42 -2.27
C LEU A 147 -22.57 -2.00 -0.85
N MET A 148 -22.50 -2.93 0.10
CA MET A 148 -22.86 -2.64 1.49
C MET A 148 -21.77 -3.11 2.44
N ALA A 149 -21.49 -2.28 3.46
CA ALA A 149 -20.66 -2.63 4.60
C ALA A 149 -21.43 -2.31 5.88
N THR A 150 -21.67 -3.30 6.72
CA THR A 150 -22.42 -3.17 7.98
C THR A 150 -21.51 -3.48 9.14
N LEU A 151 -21.42 -2.56 10.09
CA LEU A 151 -20.64 -2.76 11.31
C LEU A 151 -21.52 -3.27 12.45
N LEU A 152 -21.15 -4.40 13.04
CA LEU A 152 -21.83 -5.02 14.17
C LEU A 152 -21.15 -4.61 15.49
N GLU A 153 -19.82 -4.74 15.58
CA GLU A 153 -19.06 -4.42 16.78
C GLU A 153 -17.71 -3.75 16.44
N GLY A 154 -17.31 -2.75 17.22
CA GLY A 154 -16.03 -2.06 17.11
C GLY A 154 -16.07 -0.83 16.23
N SER A 155 -15.12 -0.66 15.32
CA SER A 155 -15.02 0.45 14.36
C SER A 155 -14.30 -0.01 13.10
N VAL A 156 -14.82 0.29 11.93
CA VAL A 156 -14.16 0.02 10.63
C VAL A 156 -14.02 1.29 9.83
N LYS A 157 -12.96 1.37 9.05
CA LYS A 157 -12.72 2.41 8.08
C LYS A 157 -13.02 1.85 6.68
N VAL A 158 -13.89 2.53 5.94
CA VAL A 158 -14.19 2.23 4.54
C VAL A 158 -13.56 3.27 3.64
N GLU A 159 -12.82 2.83 2.63
CA GLU A 159 -12.12 3.66 1.65
C GLU A 159 -12.53 3.23 0.26
N PHE A 160 -12.80 4.20 -0.61
CA PHE A 160 -13.14 3.97 -2.01
C PHE A 160 -11.96 4.36 -2.91
N ASN A 161 -11.68 3.57 -3.93
CA ASN A 161 -10.57 3.83 -4.86
C ASN A 161 -10.69 5.17 -5.60
N ASN A 162 -11.93 5.66 -5.75
CA ASN A 162 -12.25 6.88 -6.54
C ASN A 162 -12.61 8.10 -5.69
N LEU A 163 -12.59 7.99 -4.35
CA LEU A 163 -12.95 9.07 -3.44
C LEU A 163 -11.80 9.31 -2.45
N LEU A 164 -11.46 10.58 -2.26
CA LEU A 164 -10.46 11.01 -1.26
C LEU A 164 -10.99 10.97 0.18
N SER A 165 -12.26 10.52 0.40
CA SER A 165 -12.89 10.50 1.70
C SER A 165 -12.89 9.12 2.31
N ASN A 166 -12.45 9.03 3.55
CA ASN A 166 -12.54 7.84 4.39
C ASN A 166 -13.80 7.94 5.25
N ILE A 167 -14.58 6.86 5.30
CA ILE A 167 -15.79 6.78 6.12
C ILE A 167 -15.49 5.85 7.29
N ILE A 168 -15.76 6.31 8.50
CA ILE A 168 -15.65 5.48 9.71
C ILE A 168 -17.04 5.10 10.15
N LEU A 169 -17.33 3.79 10.19
CA LEU A 169 -18.60 3.26 10.69
C LEU A 169 -18.54 3.04 12.20
N LYS A 170 -19.68 3.29 12.84
CA LYS A 170 -19.96 2.97 14.23
C LYS A 170 -20.84 1.71 14.31
N PRO A 171 -20.92 1.03 15.47
CA PRO A 171 -21.78 -0.12 15.63
C PRO A 171 -23.24 0.17 15.23
N ASN A 172 -23.83 -0.77 14.50
CA ASN A 172 -25.17 -0.68 13.91
C ASN A 172 -25.32 0.39 12.80
N GLU A 173 -24.20 0.82 12.19
CA GLU A 173 -24.26 1.60 10.95
C GLU A 173 -23.99 0.73 9.74
N GLN A 174 -24.73 0.99 8.67
CA GLN A 174 -24.55 0.38 7.36
C GLN A 174 -24.23 1.47 6.34
N LEU A 175 -23.11 1.30 5.65
CA LEU A 175 -22.75 2.07 4.46
C LEU A 175 -23.36 1.37 3.24
N VAL A 176 -24.08 2.12 2.44
CA VAL A 176 -24.57 1.71 1.12
C VAL A 176 -23.94 2.57 0.07
N TYR A 177 -23.32 1.96 -0.93
CA TYR A 177 -22.68 2.63 -2.06
C TYR A 177 -23.30 2.15 -3.37
N ASP A 178 -23.88 3.09 -4.12
CA ASP A 178 -24.45 2.85 -5.44
C ASP A 178 -23.36 2.85 -6.51
N LYS A 179 -23.21 1.74 -7.23
CA LYS A 179 -22.15 1.56 -8.26
C LYS A 179 -22.36 2.46 -9.49
N HIS A 180 -23.59 2.86 -9.81
CA HIS A 180 -23.91 3.65 -10.99
C HIS A 180 -23.75 5.15 -10.72
N THR A 181 -24.36 5.61 -9.63
CA THR A 181 -24.36 7.04 -9.27
C THR A 181 -23.09 7.45 -8.53
N LYS A 182 -22.32 6.48 -8.00
CA LYS A 182 -21.15 6.68 -7.13
C LYS A 182 -21.49 7.41 -5.82
N ALA A 183 -22.78 7.49 -5.50
CA ALA A 183 -23.26 8.05 -4.25
C ALA A 183 -23.14 7.03 -3.11
N HIS A 184 -22.90 7.54 -1.91
CA HIS A 184 -22.92 6.72 -0.70
C HIS A 184 -23.86 7.31 0.33
N ASN A 185 -24.44 6.45 1.16
CA ASN A 185 -25.34 6.82 2.24
C ASN A 185 -25.08 5.96 3.47
N LEU A 186 -25.22 6.53 4.66
CA LEU A 186 -25.19 5.83 5.93
C LEU A 186 -26.63 5.63 6.40
N ARG A 187 -26.99 4.39 6.76
CA ARG A 187 -28.27 4.04 7.35
C ARG A 187 -28.12 3.01 8.48
N MET A 188 -29.15 2.81 9.25
CA MET A 188 -29.23 1.63 10.12
C MET A 188 -29.57 0.39 9.28
N PRO A 189 -28.94 -0.77 9.56
CA PRO A 189 -29.28 -1.99 8.86
C PRO A 189 -30.75 -2.32 9.05
N GLN A 190 -31.43 -2.67 7.95
CA GLN A 190 -32.78 -3.22 8.03
C GLN A 190 -32.66 -4.67 8.51
N ILE A 191 -33.31 -4.99 9.60
CA ILE A 191 -33.48 -6.36 10.04
C ILE A 191 -34.76 -6.85 9.33
N ASP A 192 -34.58 -7.67 8.30
CA ASP A 192 -35.71 -8.38 7.70
C ASP A 192 -36.13 -9.45 8.71
N ASP A 193 -37.36 -9.31 9.24
CA ASP A 193 -38.01 -10.26 10.15
C ASP A 193 -38.36 -11.57 9.45
#